data_91c3262a22aa95872ff10df5cea6f8ce
#
_entry.id   91c3262a22aa95872ff10df5cea6f8ce
#
_cell.length_a   1.000
_cell.length_b   1.000
_cell.length_c   1.000
_cell.angle_alpha   90.00
_cell.angle_beta   90.00
_cell.angle_gamma   90.00
#
_symmetry.space_group_name_H-M   'P 1'
#
loop_
_entity.id
_entity.type
_entity.pdbx_description
1 polymer ?
#
loop_
_entity_poly.entity_id
_entity_poly.type
_entity_poly.pdbx_seq_one_letter_code
_entity_poly.pdbx_strand_id
1 'polypeptide(L)'
;ETFVADFVFPMFRANAIYEGEYLLGTSIARPLIARRQIEIARETGADAVCHGATGKGNDQVRFELGYYGLEPGIHVIAPWREWDLNSRERLLAYAEARGIPIEGRKEGGGSPYSMDANLLHISYEGGVLEDTWTPAEEDMWRWSVSPEAAPDTPTVIDLEFRGGDAVALNGEALAPHDMLSRLNRLGGDNGIGRIDIVENRYVGMKSRGCYETPGGTILLRAHRAIESITLDRESAHLKDEVMPRYAELIYNGYWWSPEREALQALIDHTQA
;
A
#
# COMPACT_ATOMS: atom_id res chain seq x y z
N GLU A 1 -4.45 -7.39 12.06
CA GLU A 1 -5.72 -6.72 12.42
C GLU A 1 -5.56 -5.22 12.32
N THR A 2 -4.73 -4.58 13.14
CA THR A 2 -4.44 -3.13 13.16
C THR A 2 -4.21 -2.52 11.78
N PHE A 3 -3.45 -3.18 10.90
CA PHE A 3 -3.18 -2.65 9.57
C PHE A 3 -4.47 -2.40 8.76
N VAL A 4 -5.40 -3.35 8.80
CA VAL A 4 -6.64 -3.19 8.02
C VAL A 4 -7.62 -2.26 8.71
N ALA A 5 -7.84 -2.42 10.03
CA ALA A 5 -8.80 -1.64 10.76
C ALA A 5 -8.45 -0.14 10.86
N ASP A 6 -7.17 0.17 11.17
CA ASP A 6 -6.75 1.53 11.51
C ASP A 6 -6.14 2.30 10.33
N PHE A 7 -5.80 1.62 9.22
CA PHE A 7 -5.14 2.24 8.07
C PHE A 7 -5.89 1.98 6.75
N VAL A 8 -6.15 0.71 6.42
CA VAL A 8 -6.75 0.36 5.13
C VAL A 8 -8.22 0.80 5.07
N PHE A 9 -9.03 0.49 6.07
CA PHE A 9 -10.44 0.87 6.08
C PHE A 9 -10.66 2.38 6.09
N PRO A 10 -9.98 3.18 6.95
CA PRO A 10 -10.07 4.64 6.86
C PRO A 10 -9.70 5.19 5.47
N MET A 11 -8.71 4.62 4.82
CA MET A 11 -8.34 4.96 3.45
C MET A 11 -9.46 4.62 2.44
N PHE A 12 -10.13 3.47 2.59
CA PHE A 12 -11.25 3.09 1.72
C PHE A 12 -12.50 3.90 1.99
N ARG A 13 -12.77 4.35 3.24
CA ARG A 13 -13.84 5.32 3.51
C ARG A 13 -13.66 6.60 2.69
N ALA A 14 -12.42 7.01 2.44
CA ALA A 14 -12.10 8.13 1.57
C ALA A 14 -12.23 7.81 0.07
N ASN A 15 -12.43 6.55 -0.32
CA ASN A 15 -12.27 6.09 -1.70
C ASN A 15 -10.90 6.45 -2.30
N ALA A 16 -9.85 6.47 -1.48
CA ALA A 16 -8.54 6.98 -1.85
C ALA A 16 -7.93 6.15 -2.99
N ILE A 17 -7.60 6.84 -4.06
CA ILE A 17 -6.96 6.28 -5.24
C ILE A 17 -5.95 7.30 -5.77
N TYR A 18 -4.70 6.89 -5.91
CA TYR A 18 -3.65 7.76 -6.40
C TYR A 18 -3.56 7.67 -7.94
N GLU A 19 -3.53 8.82 -8.58
CA GLU A 19 -3.47 8.95 -10.06
C GLU A 19 -4.54 8.11 -10.81
N GLY A 20 -5.70 7.94 -10.17
CA GLY A 20 -6.87 7.28 -10.78
C GLY A 20 -6.86 5.74 -10.71
N GLU A 21 -5.77 5.10 -10.30
CA GLU A 21 -5.65 3.64 -10.34
C GLU A 21 -5.00 2.99 -9.14
N TYR A 22 -3.95 3.61 -8.57
CA TYR A 22 -3.15 2.99 -7.52
C TYR A 22 -3.81 3.06 -6.15
N LEU A 23 -4.07 1.90 -5.53
CA LEU A 23 -4.73 1.74 -4.22
C LEU A 23 -3.77 1.87 -3.02
N LEU A 24 -2.63 2.52 -3.18
CA LEU A 24 -1.74 2.97 -2.11
C LEU A 24 -1.15 1.88 -1.19
N GLY A 25 -1.14 0.62 -1.62
CA GLY A 25 -0.82 -0.50 -0.73
C GLY A 25 0.55 -0.45 -0.08
N THR A 26 1.60 -0.01 -0.80
CA THR A 26 2.93 0.22 -0.19
C THR A 26 2.89 1.43 0.74
N SER A 27 2.30 2.54 0.30
CA SER A 27 2.32 3.81 1.02
C SER A 27 1.62 3.72 2.38
N ILE A 28 0.46 3.02 2.44
CA ILE A 28 -0.36 2.91 3.64
C ILE A 28 0.25 1.99 4.71
N ALA A 29 1.19 1.12 4.35
CA ALA A 29 1.87 0.25 5.30
C ALA A 29 2.96 0.98 6.11
N ARG A 30 3.61 1.98 5.52
CA ARG A 30 4.77 2.67 6.14
C ARG A 30 4.44 3.43 7.42
N PRO A 31 3.31 4.16 7.54
CA PRO A 31 2.95 4.85 8.79
C PRO A 31 2.71 3.91 9.97
N LEU A 32 2.19 2.70 9.75
CA LEU A 32 2.05 1.69 10.80
C LEU A 32 3.42 1.21 11.28
N ILE A 33 4.34 0.91 10.34
CA ILE A 33 5.70 0.47 10.68
C ILE A 33 6.41 1.57 11.46
N ALA A 34 6.33 2.82 10.99
CA ALA A 34 6.94 3.97 11.68
C ALA A 34 6.38 4.14 13.10
N ARG A 35 5.05 4.04 13.27
CA ARG A 35 4.41 4.08 14.59
C ARG A 35 4.99 3.01 15.52
N ARG A 36 5.05 1.77 15.06
CA ARG A 36 5.52 0.66 15.90
C ARG A 36 7.00 0.80 16.26
N GLN A 37 7.84 1.32 15.36
CA GLN A 37 9.24 1.60 15.68
C GLN A 37 9.37 2.70 16.75
N ILE A 38 8.60 3.79 16.66
CA ILE A 38 8.59 4.85 17.68
C ILE A 38 8.08 4.33 19.04
N GLU A 39 7.03 3.51 19.05
CA GLU A 39 6.54 2.86 20.27
C GLU A 39 7.65 2.03 20.95
N ILE A 40 8.35 1.19 20.16
CA ILE A 40 9.46 0.38 20.67
C ILE A 40 10.63 1.26 21.15
N ALA A 41 10.97 2.32 20.42
CA ALA A 41 12.00 3.25 20.84
C ALA A 41 11.68 3.87 22.22
N ARG A 42 10.42 4.29 22.43
CA ARG A 42 9.94 4.78 23.73
C ARG A 42 9.98 3.71 24.83
N GLU A 43 9.52 2.51 24.52
CA GLU A 43 9.52 1.35 25.45
C GLU A 43 10.94 0.97 25.92
N THR A 44 11.92 1.09 25.03
CA THR A 44 13.32 0.70 25.28
C THR A 44 14.23 1.85 25.71
N GLY A 45 13.74 3.09 25.64
CA GLY A 45 14.54 4.28 25.88
C GLY A 45 15.58 4.55 24.79
N ALA A 46 15.34 4.06 23.56
CA ALA A 46 16.20 4.35 22.42
C ALA A 46 16.02 5.79 21.94
N ASP A 47 17.12 6.46 21.61
CA ASP A 47 17.16 7.82 21.10
C ASP A 47 17.22 7.90 19.56
N ALA A 48 17.23 6.74 18.90
CA ALA A 48 17.30 6.63 17.45
C ALA A 48 16.42 5.50 16.90
N VAL A 49 15.99 5.68 15.66
CA VAL A 49 15.37 4.65 14.80
C VAL A 49 16.17 4.49 13.51
N CYS A 50 16.08 3.33 12.89
CA CYS A 50 16.83 3.03 11.66
C CYS A 50 15.90 2.48 10.58
N HIS A 51 16.12 2.87 9.32
CA HIS A 51 15.49 2.25 8.16
C HIS A 51 16.52 1.91 7.08
N GLY A 52 16.23 0.85 6.31
CA GLY A 52 17.06 0.41 5.18
C GLY A 52 16.56 0.91 3.81
N ALA A 53 15.64 1.88 3.76
CA ALA A 53 15.12 2.39 2.51
C ALA A 53 16.21 3.09 1.69
N THR A 54 16.15 2.91 0.35
CA THR A 54 17.11 3.53 -0.54
C THR A 54 16.96 5.05 -0.58
N GLY A 55 18.06 5.78 -0.81
CA GLY A 55 18.06 7.25 -0.87
C GLY A 55 17.38 7.85 -2.11
N LYS A 56 16.77 7.04 -2.98
CA LYS A 56 16.11 7.47 -4.23
C LYS A 56 14.61 7.21 -4.29
N GLY A 57 14.08 6.40 -3.35
CA GLY A 57 12.69 5.99 -3.34
C GLY A 57 11.80 6.84 -2.43
N ASN A 58 10.49 6.66 -2.53
CA ASN A 58 9.51 7.31 -1.67
C ASN A 58 9.57 6.81 -0.22
N ASP A 59 10.02 5.57 -0.01
CA ASP A 59 9.92 4.92 1.30
C ASP A 59 10.77 5.60 2.38
N GLN A 60 11.94 6.12 2.04
CA GLN A 60 12.73 6.91 2.98
C GLN A 60 11.93 8.12 3.49
N VAL A 61 11.25 8.83 2.59
CA VAL A 61 10.42 10.00 2.93
C VAL A 61 9.25 9.58 3.82
N ARG A 62 8.56 8.48 3.47
CA ARG A 62 7.42 7.96 4.21
C ARG A 62 7.79 7.53 5.63
N PHE A 63 8.91 6.84 5.80
CA PHE A 63 9.40 6.47 7.13
C PHE A 63 9.77 7.70 7.96
N GLU A 64 10.58 8.61 7.40
CA GLU A 64 11.07 9.77 8.14
C GLU A 64 9.95 10.74 8.50
N LEU A 65 9.02 11.03 7.58
CA LEU A 65 7.84 11.83 7.91
C LEU A 65 6.97 11.17 8.97
N GLY A 66 6.86 9.83 8.94
CA GLY A 66 6.17 9.07 9.98
C GLY A 66 6.85 9.21 11.34
N TYR A 67 8.18 9.08 11.40
CA TYR A 67 8.93 9.26 12.65
C TYR A 67 8.80 10.68 13.18
N TYR A 68 9.06 11.68 12.36
CA TYR A 68 9.00 13.09 12.80
C TYR A 68 7.60 13.55 13.16
N GLY A 69 6.56 12.99 12.52
CA GLY A 69 5.18 13.25 12.90
C GLY A 69 4.81 12.70 14.28
N LEU A 70 5.45 11.62 14.72
CA LEU A 70 5.18 10.94 15.98
C LEU A 70 6.16 11.35 17.10
N GLU A 71 7.43 11.61 16.75
CA GLU A 71 8.52 11.95 17.66
C GLU A 71 9.52 12.88 16.97
N PRO A 72 9.25 14.21 16.95
CA PRO A 72 10.06 15.18 16.20
C PRO A 72 11.55 15.22 16.58
N GLY A 73 11.88 14.81 17.81
CA GLY A 73 13.25 14.82 18.32
C GLY A 73 14.04 13.53 18.07
N ILE A 74 13.44 12.49 17.48
CA ILE A 74 14.11 11.21 17.29
C ILE A 74 15.24 11.32 16.25
N HIS A 75 16.38 10.71 16.53
CA HIS A 75 17.46 10.59 15.55
C HIS A 75 17.14 9.47 14.53
N VAL A 76 17.29 9.77 13.24
CA VAL A 76 17.07 8.78 12.18
C VAL A 76 18.37 8.34 11.56
N ILE A 77 18.67 7.06 11.64
CA ILE A 77 19.83 6.41 11.01
C ILE A 77 19.39 5.85 9.65
N ALA A 78 19.96 6.36 8.57
CA ALA A 78 19.67 5.96 7.21
C ALA A 78 20.95 5.49 6.50
N PRO A 79 21.39 4.23 6.70
CA PRO A 79 22.70 3.74 6.23
C PRO A 79 22.94 3.92 4.74
N TRP A 80 21.90 3.84 3.91
CA TRP A 80 22.03 4.08 2.46
C TRP A 80 22.62 5.47 2.13
N ARG A 81 22.31 6.50 2.94
CA ARG A 81 22.81 7.86 2.74
C ARG A 81 24.15 8.11 3.40
N GLU A 82 24.47 7.34 4.44
CA GLU A 82 25.61 7.56 5.31
C GLU A 82 26.81 6.69 4.95
N TRP A 83 26.55 5.48 4.42
CA TRP A 83 27.57 4.48 4.12
C TRP A 83 27.87 4.46 2.61
N ASP A 84 29.07 3.97 2.27
CA ASP A 84 29.44 3.74 0.87
C ASP A 84 28.85 2.42 0.31
N LEU A 85 27.54 2.22 0.54
CA LEU A 85 26.75 1.06 0.13
C LEU A 85 25.59 1.47 -0.79
N ASN A 86 25.90 2.31 -1.80
CA ASN A 86 24.92 3.00 -2.64
C ASN A 86 24.55 2.23 -3.92
N SER A 87 24.91 0.95 -4.01
CA SER A 87 24.49 0.07 -5.09
C SER A 87 24.18 -1.33 -4.59
N ARG A 88 23.37 -2.08 -5.36
CA ARG A 88 23.03 -3.47 -5.04
C ARG A 88 24.28 -4.37 -4.99
N GLU A 89 25.22 -4.17 -5.89
CA GLU A 89 26.49 -4.92 -5.94
C GLU A 89 27.31 -4.71 -4.67
N ARG A 90 27.42 -3.46 -4.18
CA ARG A 90 28.13 -3.15 -2.94
C ARG A 90 27.45 -3.75 -1.72
N LEU A 91 26.12 -3.71 -1.67
CA LEU A 91 25.34 -4.34 -0.60
C LEU A 91 25.54 -5.86 -0.58
N LEU A 92 25.53 -6.52 -1.74
CA LEU A 92 25.77 -7.95 -1.87
C LEU A 92 27.19 -8.32 -1.43
N ALA A 93 28.20 -7.58 -1.88
CA ALA A 93 29.59 -7.80 -1.48
C ALA A 93 29.80 -7.61 0.04
N TYR A 94 29.15 -6.60 0.60
CA TYR A 94 29.17 -6.34 2.05
C TYR A 94 28.55 -7.49 2.84
N ALA A 95 27.39 -7.99 2.42
CA ALA A 95 26.71 -9.09 3.05
C ALA A 95 27.52 -10.39 2.98
N GLU A 96 28.09 -10.69 1.81
CA GLU A 96 28.95 -11.86 1.58
C GLU A 96 30.20 -11.84 2.47
N ALA A 97 30.90 -10.69 2.51
CA ALA A 97 32.10 -10.52 3.33
C ALA A 97 31.82 -10.68 4.85
N ARG A 98 30.56 -10.57 5.30
CA ARG A 98 30.17 -10.67 6.70
C ARG A 98 29.31 -11.90 7.02
N GLY A 99 29.12 -12.80 6.05
CA GLY A 99 28.30 -14.00 6.25
C GLY A 99 26.83 -13.69 6.53
N ILE A 100 26.32 -12.55 6.08
CA ILE A 100 24.90 -12.18 6.20
C ILE A 100 24.12 -13.01 5.18
N PRO A 101 23.16 -13.86 5.61
CA PRO A 101 22.38 -14.66 4.68
C PRO A 101 21.48 -13.76 3.82
N ILE A 102 21.45 -14.02 2.51
CA ILE A 102 20.58 -13.33 1.56
C ILE A 102 19.59 -14.37 1.02
N GLU A 103 18.32 -14.21 1.39
CA GLU A 103 17.26 -15.07 0.87
C GLU A 103 16.99 -14.78 -0.61
N GLY A 104 16.66 -15.82 -1.37
CA GLY A 104 16.26 -15.70 -2.78
C GLY A 104 17.41 -15.69 -3.79
N ARG A 105 18.65 -15.91 -3.38
CA ARG A 105 19.77 -16.15 -4.32
C ARG A 105 19.63 -17.57 -4.89
N LYS A 106 18.79 -17.76 -5.93
CA LYS A 106 18.92 -18.93 -6.79
C LYS A 106 20.23 -18.77 -7.59
N GLU A 107 20.98 -19.86 -7.74
CA GLU A 107 22.09 -19.91 -8.69
C GLU A 107 21.57 -19.48 -10.06
N GLY A 108 22.00 -18.30 -10.56
CA GLY A 108 21.62 -17.81 -11.87
C GLY A 108 20.80 -16.50 -11.92
N GLY A 109 20.44 -15.89 -10.80
CA GLY A 109 19.77 -14.57 -10.81
C GLY A 109 18.72 -14.45 -9.71
N GLY A 110 18.74 -13.35 -8.97
CA GLY A 110 17.62 -12.96 -8.07
C GLY A 110 16.37 -12.67 -8.88
N SER A 111 15.23 -12.47 -8.20
CA SER A 111 14.01 -12.01 -8.85
C SER A 111 14.34 -10.83 -9.77
N PRO A 112 13.88 -10.83 -11.03
CA PRO A 112 14.11 -9.71 -11.94
C PRO A 112 13.42 -8.42 -11.47
N TYR A 113 12.54 -8.53 -10.46
CA TYR A 113 11.75 -7.43 -9.90
C TYR A 113 12.11 -7.15 -8.45
N SER A 114 11.99 -5.90 -8.03
CA SER A 114 11.83 -5.54 -6.63
C SER A 114 10.37 -5.75 -6.24
N MET A 115 10.12 -6.35 -5.08
CA MET A 115 8.76 -6.71 -4.65
C MET A 115 8.54 -6.30 -3.21
N ASP A 116 7.39 -5.67 -2.96
CA ASP A 116 6.81 -5.48 -1.63
C ASP A 116 5.47 -6.21 -1.55
N ALA A 117 5.21 -6.88 -0.43
CA ALA A 117 3.93 -7.55 -0.21
C ALA A 117 3.40 -7.26 1.20
N ASN A 118 2.11 -7.00 1.29
CA ASN A 118 1.37 -6.93 2.55
C ASN A 118 -0.06 -7.45 2.31
N LEU A 119 -0.92 -7.40 3.33
CA LEU A 119 -2.27 -7.95 3.21
C LEU A 119 -3.14 -7.25 2.16
N LEU A 120 -2.86 -6.00 1.81
CA LEU A 120 -3.64 -5.24 0.82
C LEU A 120 -3.19 -5.52 -0.61
N HIS A 121 -1.88 -5.65 -0.85
CA HIS A 121 -1.36 -5.75 -2.22
C HIS A 121 0.01 -6.45 -2.33
N ILE A 122 0.38 -6.76 -3.57
CA ILE A 122 1.76 -6.98 -3.99
C ILE A 122 2.14 -5.89 -4.98
N SER A 123 3.37 -5.35 -4.88
CA SER A 123 3.97 -4.47 -5.87
C SER A 123 5.15 -5.13 -6.55
N TYR A 124 5.34 -4.83 -7.83
CA TYR A 124 6.46 -5.24 -8.65
C TYR A 124 7.03 -4.02 -9.36
N GLU A 125 8.32 -3.79 -9.24
CA GLU A 125 9.01 -2.67 -9.90
C GLU A 125 10.46 -3.02 -10.24
N GLY A 126 11.06 -2.24 -11.13
CA GLY A 126 12.46 -2.44 -11.57
C GLY A 126 12.64 -3.57 -12.57
N GLY A 127 13.90 -3.85 -12.92
CA GLY A 127 14.25 -4.87 -13.90
C GLY A 127 13.65 -4.60 -15.27
N VAL A 128 12.99 -5.60 -15.85
CA VAL A 128 12.37 -5.48 -17.18
C VAL A 128 11.22 -4.48 -17.24
N LEU A 129 10.60 -4.15 -16.10
CA LEU A 129 9.51 -3.17 -16.01
C LEU A 129 9.98 -1.73 -16.21
N GLU A 130 11.27 -1.44 -16.15
CA GLU A 130 11.81 -0.12 -16.46
C GLU A 130 11.64 0.25 -17.94
N ASP A 131 11.56 -0.74 -18.82
CA ASP A 131 11.15 -0.55 -20.20
C ASP A 131 9.60 -0.59 -20.30
N THR A 132 9.01 0.56 -20.52
CA THR A 132 7.55 0.71 -20.61
C THR A 132 6.92 0.04 -21.85
N TRP A 133 7.71 -0.39 -22.84
CA TRP A 133 7.24 -1.17 -23.98
C TRP A 133 7.23 -2.67 -23.74
N THR A 134 7.91 -3.14 -22.69
CA THR A 134 7.92 -4.54 -22.31
C THR A 134 6.68 -4.85 -21.46
N PRO A 135 5.77 -5.73 -21.88
CA PRO A 135 4.61 -6.11 -21.08
C PRO A 135 5.04 -6.84 -19.80
N ALA A 136 4.25 -6.71 -18.74
CA ALA A 136 4.42 -7.52 -17.54
C ALA A 136 4.20 -9.00 -17.87
N GLU A 137 5.16 -9.85 -17.49
CA GLU A 137 5.11 -11.28 -17.76
C GLU A 137 4.04 -11.98 -16.88
N GLU A 138 3.35 -12.98 -17.42
CA GLU A 138 2.26 -13.65 -16.69
C GLU A 138 2.75 -14.37 -15.42
N ASP A 139 3.95 -14.91 -15.41
CA ASP A 139 4.54 -15.61 -14.26
C ASP A 139 4.98 -14.65 -13.12
N MET A 140 4.94 -13.34 -13.36
CA MET A 140 5.17 -12.33 -12.33
C MET A 140 4.03 -12.29 -11.31
N TRP A 141 2.78 -12.44 -11.77
CA TRP A 141 1.57 -12.32 -10.97
C TRP A 141 1.40 -13.51 -10.02
N ARG A 142 1.14 -13.26 -8.74
CA ARG A 142 1.13 -14.29 -7.70
C ARG A 142 -0.22 -14.49 -7.02
N TRP A 143 -1.06 -13.47 -7.01
CA TRP A 143 -2.34 -13.50 -6.32
C TRP A 143 -3.52 -13.67 -7.26
N SER A 144 -3.38 -13.29 -8.50
CA SER A 144 -4.47 -13.28 -9.47
C SER A 144 -4.14 -14.14 -10.68
N VAL A 145 -5.13 -14.84 -11.16
CA VAL A 145 -5.10 -15.46 -12.50
C VAL A 145 -5.25 -14.38 -13.57
N SER A 146 -4.83 -14.67 -14.80
CA SER A 146 -5.12 -13.74 -15.91
C SER A 146 -6.62 -13.66 -16.17
N PRO A 147 -7.12 -12.55 -16.77
CA PRO A 147 -8.53 -12.47 -17.18
C PRO A 147 -8.96 -13.62 -18.09
N GLU A 148 -8.06 -14.12 -18.94
CA GLU A 148 -8.30 -15.24 -19.85
C GLU A 148 -8.42 -16.59 -19.12
N ALA A 149 -7.75 -16.73 -17.99
CA ALA A 149 -7.79 -17.93 -17.15
C ALA A 149 -8.87 -17.86 -16.05
N ALA A 150 -9.53 -16.70 -15.90
CA ALA A 150 -10.61 -16.54 -14.94
C ALA A 150 -11.84 -17.38 -15.32
N PRO A 151 -12.68 -17.76 -14.32
CA PRO A 151 -13.90 -18.52 -14.59
C PRO A 151 -14.88 -17.77 -15.51
N ASP A 152 -15.49 -18.48 -16.46
CA ASP A 152 -16.55 -17.92 -17.33
C ASP A 152 -17.87 -17.67 -16.56
N THR A 153 -18.05 -18.32 -15.40
CA THR A 153 -19.21 -18.12 -14.54
C THR A 153 -18.92 -17.06 -13.48
N PRO A 154 -19.75 -16.01 -13.38
CA PRO A 154 -19.52 -14.95 -12.39
C PRO A 154 -19.69 -15.49 -10.96
N THR A 155 -18.80 -15.04 -10.06
CA THR A 155 -18.92 -15.26 -8.62
C THR A 155 -19.67 -14.09 -7.99
N VAL A 156 -20.89 -14.35 -7.49
CA VAL A 156 -21.71 -13.35 -6.81
C VAL A 156 -21.39 -13.36 -5.32
N ILE A 157 -21.18 -12.17 -4.74
CA ILE A 157 -20.94 -12.00 -3.31
C ILE A 157 -21.86 -10.90 -2.76
N ASP A 158 -22.26 -11.06 -1.50
CA ASP A 158 -22.97 -10.04 -0.73
C ASP A 158 -22.02 -9.43 0.29
N LEU A 159 -21.85 -8.10 0.28
CA LEU A 159 -21.06 -7.34 1.25
C LEU A 159 -21.98 -6.45 2.08
N GLU A 160 -21.87 -6.56 3.41
CA GLU A 160 -22.54 -5.66 4.34
C GLU A 160 -21.56 -4.58 4.79
N PHE A 161 -22.02 -3.32 4.76
CA PHE A 161 -21.28 -2.17 5.23
C PHE A 161 -21.92 -1.56 6.48
N ARG A 162 -21.08 -1.05 7.38
CA ARG A 162 -21.50 -0.29 8.54
C ARG A 162 -20.51 0.81 8.84
N GLY A 163 -20.95 2.07 8.85
CA GLY A 163 -20.05 3.21 9.04
C GLY A 163 -18.93 3.28 8.01
N GLY A 164 -19.20 2.88 6.76
CA GLY A 164 -18.21 2.87 5.65
C GLY A 164 -17.30 1.64 5.60
N ASP A 165 -17.31 0.76 6.62
CA ASP A 165 -16.47 -0.44 6.66
C ASP A 165 -17.26 -1.68 6.27
N ALA A 166 -16.65 -2.60 5.52
CA ALA A 166 -17.21 -3.91 5.23
C ALA A 166 -17.15 -4.79 6.48
N VAL A 167 -18.31 -5.27 6.97
CA VAL A 167 -18.42 -5.99 8.24
C VAL A 167 -18.87 -7.45 8.07
N ALA A 168 -19.52 -7.80 6.95
CA ALA A 168 -19.89 -9.18 6.67
C ALA A 168 -19.76 -9.51 5.18
N LEU A 169 -19.49 -10.78 4.89
CA LEU A 169 -19.41 -11.35 3.54
C LEU A 169 -20.33 -12.56 3.47
N ASN A 170 -21.30 -12.54 2.55
CA ASN A 170 -22.32 -13.59 2.39
C ASN A 170 -23.02 -13.96 3.69
N GLY A 171 -23.36 -12.94 4.52
CA GLY A 171 -24.02 -13.09 5.81
C GLY A 171 -23.11 -13.53 6.97
N GLU A 172 -21.83 -13.80 6.74
CA GLU A 172 -20.84 -14.11 7.78
C GLU A 172 -20.12 -12.85 8.24
N ALA A 173 -20.24 -12.49 9.52
CA ALA A 173 -19.49 -11.38 10.11
C ALA A 173 -18.00 -11.72 10.19
N LEU A 174 -17.14 -10.81 9.72
CA LEU A 174 -15.70 -11.03 9.64
C LEU A 174 -14.91 -9.92 10.31
N ALA A 175 -13.79 -10.29 10.91
CA ALA A 175 -12.79 -9.31 11.32
C ALA A 175 -12.18 -8.62 10.07
N PRO A 176 -11.74 -7.35 10.18
CA PRO A 176 -11.23 -6.59 9.04
C PRO A 176 -10.16 -7.30 8.21
N HIS A 177 -9.21 -7.96 8.87
CA HIS A 177 -8.12 -8.68 8.17
C HIS A 177 -8.61 -9.97 7.48
N ASP A 178 -9.59 -10.68 8.05
CA ASP A 178 -10.20 -11.85 7.42
C ASP A 178 -11.04 -11.45 6.21
N MET A 179 -11.78 -10.34 6.32
CA MET A 179 -12.51 -9.74 5.21
C MET A 179 -11.59 -9.51 4.02
N LEU A 180 -10.50 -8.76 4.24
CA LEU A 180 -9.56 -8.46 3.16
C LEU A 180 -8.89 -9.71 2.60
N SER A 181 -8.51 -10.67 3.45
CA SER A 181 -7.90 -11.95 3.03
C SER A 181 -8.84 -12.77 2.14
N ARG A 182 -10.13 -12.85 2.50
CA ARG A 182 -11.13 -13.57 1.71
C ARG A 182 -11.42 -12.88 0.38
N LEU A 183 -11.51 -11.54 0.40
CA LEU A 183 -11.71 -10.76 -0.82
C LEU A 183 -10.50 -10.83 -1.75
N ASN A 184 -9.28 -10.89 -1.22
CA ASN A 184 -8.07 -11.11 -2.03
C ASN A 184 -8.14 -12.45 -2.77
N ARG A 185 -8.55 -13.53 -2.09
CA ARG A 185 -8.70 -14.84 -2.73
C ARG A 185 -9.79 -14.80 -3.81
N LEU A 186 -10.98 -14.32 -3.45
CA LEU A 186 -12.10 -14.23 -4.41
C LEU A 186 -11.75 -13.38 -5.62
N GLY A 187 -11.14 -12.20 -5.42
CA GLY A 187 -10.72 -11.33 -6.51
C GLY A 187 -9.62 -11.96 -7.36
N GLY A 188 -8.61 -12.56 -6.72
CA GLY A 188 -7.51 -13.25 -7.39
C GLY A 188 -7.97 -14.41 -8.26
N ASP A 189 -8.85 -15.28 -7.72
CA ASP A 189 -9.44 -16.42 -8.43
C ASP A 189 -10.29 -15.99 -9.63
N ASN A 190 -10.79 -14.75 -9.64
CA ASN A 190 -11.60 -14.16 -10.71
C ASN A 190 -10.85 -13.14 -11.57
N GLY A 191 -9.53 -13.10 -11.51
CA GLY A 191 -8.70 -12.25 -12.38
C GLY A 191 -8.84 -10.74 -12.12
N ILE A 192 -9.18 -10.34 -10.88
CA ILE A 192 -9.42 -8.95 -10.48
C ILE A 192 -8.18 -8.37 -9.82
N GLY A 193 -7.91 -7.08 -10.08
CA GLY A 193 -7.01 -6.25 -9.27
C GLY A 193 -5.58 -6.13 -9.78
N ARG A 194 -5.28 -6.51 -11.01
CA ARG A 194 -4.00 -6.20 -11.67
C ARG A 194 -4.00 -4.76 -12.18
N ILE A 195 -2.91 -4.07 -11.94
CA ILE A 195 -2.68 -2.68 -12.39
C ILE A 195 -1.25 -2.59 -12.93
N ASP A 196 -1.07 -1.90 -14.04
CA ASP A 196 0.20 -1.56 -14.64
C ASP A 196 0.18 -0.06 -14.94
N ILE A 197 0.93 0.73 -14.17
CA ILE A 197 0.85 2.19 -14.20
C ILE A 197 2.25 2.82 -14.17
N VAL A 198 2.40 3.94 -14.85
CA VAL A 198 3.53 4.86 -14.67
C VAL A 198 3.08 6.01 -13.78
N GLU A 199 3.52 5.98 -12.53
CA GLU A 199 3.14 6.97 -11.50
C GLU A 199 4.21 8.05 -11.31
N ASN A 200 3.81 9.18 -10.73
CA ASN A 200 4.71 10.26 -10.35
C ASN A 200 5.15 10.09 -8.89
N ARG A 201 6.44 9.88 -8.66
CA ARG A 201 7.01 9.84 -7.31
C ARG A 201 7.05 11.23 -6.70
N TYR A 202 7.05 11.30 -5.37
CA TYR A 202 7.12 12.56 -4.61
C TYR A 202 8.30 13.46 -5.02
N VAL A 203 9.42 12.87 -5.36
CA VAL A 203 10.63 13.58 -5.84
C VAL A 203 10.56 14.02 -7.31
N GLY A 204 9.42 13.85 -7.98
CA GLY A 204 9.19 14.27 -9.37
C GLY A 204 9.65 13.29 -10.44
N MET A 205 10.12 12.11 -10.07
CA MET A 205 10.48 11.05 -11.02
C MET A 205 9.25 10.25 -11.41
N LYS A 206 9.20 9.82 -12.68
CA LYS A 206 8.25 8.80 -13.12
C LYS A 206 8.79 7.42 -12.81
N SER A 207 7.88 6.51 -12.39
CA SER A 207 8.22 5.13 -12.10
C SER A 207 7.08 4.22 -12.51
N ARG A 208 7.39 3.16 -13.26
CA ARG A 208 6.43 2.12 -13.56
C ARG A 208 6.36 1.14 -12.39
N GLY A 209 5.14 0.84 -11.97
CA GLY A 209 4.82 -0.19 -11.00
C GLY A 209 3.69 -1.07 -11.49
N CYS A 210 3.82 -2.38 -11.26
CA CYS A 210 2.72 -3.33 -11.44
C CYS A 210 2.23 -3.75 -10.06
N TYR A 211 0.91 -3.83 -9.90
CA TYR A 211 0.29 -4.08 -8.59
C TYR A 211 -0.78 -5.15 -8.69
N GLU A 212 -0.89 -5.98 -7.66
CA GLU A 212 -2.04 -6.85 -7.45
C GLU A 212 -2.76 -6.41 -6.18
N THR A 213 -4.03 -5.99 -6.33
CA THR A 213 -4.84 -5.49 -5.22
C THR A 213 -6.27 -6.05 -5.34
N PRO A 214 -6.46 -7.38 -5.34
CA PRO A 214 -7.75 -7.99 -5.65
C PRO A 214 -8.86 -7.59 -4.68
N GLY A 215 -8.66 -7.80 -3.39
CA GLY A 215 -9.64 -7.47 -2.37
C GLY A 215 -9.87 -5.97 -2.22
N GLY A 216 -8.80 -5.17 -2.35
CA GLY A 216 -8.92 -3.71 -2.33
C GLY A 216 -9.76 -3.17 -3.51
N THR A 217 -9.62 -3.76 -4.69
CA THR A 217 -10.43 -3.40 -5.86
C THR A 217 -11.91 -3.70 -5.62
N ILE A 218 -12.23 -4.87 -5.05
CA ILE A 218 -13.61 -5.23 -4.68
C ILE A 218 -14.15 -4.25 -3.64
N LEU A 219 -13.41 -3.98 -2.55
CA LEU A 219 -13.83 -3.06 -1.49
C LEU A 219 -14.11 -1.66 -2.03
N LEU A 220 -13.19 -1.09 -2.84
CA LEU A 220 -13.38 0.22 -3.42
C LEU A 220 -14.66 0.29 -4.27
N ARG A 221 -14.87 -0.69 -5.13
CA ARG A 221 -16.04 -0.73 -6.03
C ARG A 221 -17.34 -0.90 -5.25
N ALA A 222 -17.37 -1.80 -4.28
CA ALA A 222 -18.54 -2.04 -3.44
C ALA A 222 -18.87 -0.83 -2.54
N HIS A 223 -17.86 -0.22 -1.93
CA HIS A 223 -18.03 0.98 -1.11
C HIS A 223 -18.58 2.15 -1.93
N ARG A 224 -18.01 2.42 -3.11
CA ARG A 224 -18.54 3.44 -4.04
C ARG A 224 -19.99 3.15 -4.48
N ALA A 225 -20.34 1.88 -4.68
CA ALA A 225 -21.70 1.51 -5.05
C ALA A 225 -22.70 1.77 -3.91
N ILE A 226 -22.35 1.47 -2.66
CA ILE A 226 -23.18 1.79 -1.49
C ILE A 226 -23.31 3.31 -1.32
N GLU A 227 -22.24 4.06 -1.43
CA GLU A 227 -22.28 5.52 -1.32
C GLU A 227 -23.18 6.17 -2.38
N SER A 228 -23.25 5.60 -3.57
CA SER A 228 -24.09 6.15 -4.63
C SER A 228 -25.60 6.18 -4.30
N ILE A 229 -26.03 5.37 -3.32
CA ILE A 229 -27.42 5.31 -2.87
C ILE A 229 -27.64 5.83 -1.44
N THR A 230 -26.58 6.08 -0.68
CA THR A 230 -26.67 6.51 0.72
C THR A 230 -26.24 7.97 0.93
N LEU A 231 -25.30 8.49 0.15
CA LEU A 231 -24.89 9.88 0.26
C LEU A 231 -25.78 10.81 -0.56
N ASP A 232 -26.04 11.99 -0.01
CA ASP A 232 -26.59 13.07 -0.80
C ASP A 232 -25.57 13.57 -1.83
N ARG A 233 -26.08 14.24 -2.88
CA ARG A 233 -25.26 14.71 -4.01
C ARG A 233 -24.09 15.59 -3.59
N GLU A 234 -24.33 16.55 -2.71
CA GLU A 234 -23.33 17.56 -2.34
C GLU A 234 -22.22 16.94 -1.47
N SER A 235 -22.58 16.06 -0.55
CA SER A 235 -21.60 15.29 0.25
C SER A 235 -20.75 14.37 -0.61
N ALA A 236 -21.35 13.69 -1.59
CA ALA A 236 -20.64 12.83 -2.54
C ALA A 236 -19.63 13.62 -3.38
N HIS A 237 -20.04 14.79 -3.92
CA HIS A 237 -19.18 15.65 -4.71
C HIS A 237 -18.03 16.22 -3.87
N LEU A 238 -18.31 16.74 -2.67
CA LEU A 238 -17.28 17.25 -1.76
C LEU A 238 -16.25 16.17 -1.45
N LYS A 239 -16.69 14.95 -1.20
CA LYS A 239 -15.80 13.82 -0.94
C LYS A 239 -14.91 13.51 -2.13
N ASP A 240 -15.46 13.52 -3.34
CA ASP A 240 -14.69 13.32 -4.58
C ASP A 240 -13.69 14.46 -4.85
N GLU A 241 -14.00 15.69 -4.45
CA GLU A 241 -13.07 16.83 -4.56
C GLU A 241 -11.86 16.70 -3.61
N VAL A 242 -12.05 16.18 -2.39
CA VAL A 242 -10.97 16.08 -1.40
C VAL A 242 -10.17 14.77 -1.53
N MET A 243 -10.73 13.74 -2.16
CA MET A 243 -10.10 12.42 -2.29
C MET A 243 -8.71 12.46 -2.94
N PRO A 244 -8.47 13.19 -4.05
CA PRO A 244 -7.15 13.23 -4.66
C PRO A 244 -6.08 13.79 -3.72
N ARG A 245 -6.44 14.83 -2.94
CA ARG A 245 -5.53 15.40 -1.94
C ARG A 245 -5.28 14.44 -0.79
N TYR A 246 -6.31 13.74 -0.32
CA TYR A 246 -6.18 12.73 0.71
C TYR A 246 -5.25 11.58 0.25
N ALA A 247 -5.45 11.08 -0.98
CA ALA A 247 -4.60 10.04 -1.57
C ALA A 247 -3.14 10.50 -1.73
N GLU A 248 -2.92 11.75 -2.16
CA GLU A 248 -1.59 12.35 -2.27
C GLU A 248 -0.87 12.43 -0.91
N LEU A 249 -1.58 12.81 0.16
CA LEU A 249 -1.01 12.84 1.51
C LEU A 249 -0.53 11.45 1.96
N ILE A 250 -1.31 10.41 1.68
CA ILE A 250 -0.89 9.03 1.97
C ILE A 250 0.31 8.64 1.11
N TYR A 251 0.25 8.89 -0.19
CA TYR A 251 1.32 8.55 -1.12
C TYR A 251 2.65 9.17 -0.71
N ASN A 252 2.61 10.44 -0.30
CA ASN A 252 3.77 11.23 0.10
C ASN A 252 4.26 10.98 1.54
N GLY A 253 3.54 10.19 2.35
CA GLY A 253 3.94 9.84 3.72
C GLY A 253 3.41 10.75 4.84
N TYR A 254 2.43 11.60 4.55
CA TYR A 254 1.83 12.55 5.50
C TYR A 254 0.67 11.96 6.31
N TRP A 255 0.67 10.65 6.57
CA TRP A 255 -0.40 10.00 7.36
C TRP A 255 -0.63 10.67 8.73
N TRP A 256 0.43 11.08 9.40
CA TRP A 256 0.40 11.70 10.73
C TRP A 256 0.30 13.23 10.68
N SER A 257 -0.08 13.82 9.57
CA SER A 257 -0.22 15.27 9.44
C SER A 257 -1.60 15.75 9.89
N PRO A 258 -1.70 16.96 10.48
CA PRO A 258 -2.98 17.58 10.83
C PRO A 258 -3.93 17.73 9.64
N GLU A 259 -3.39 17.96 8.43
CA GLU A 259 -4.19 18.04 7.19
C GLU A 259 -4.91 16.73 6.89
N ARG A 260 -4.18 15.59 6.94
CA ARG A 260 -4.78 14.27 6.72
C ARG A 260 -5.84 13.97 7.78
N GLU A 261 -5.59 14.32 9.04
CA GLU A 261 -6.55 14.11 10.14
C GLU A 261 -7.83 14.93 9.95
N ALA A 262 -7.71 16.19 9.51
CA ALA A 262 -8.87 17.03 9.23
C ALA A 262 -9.70 16.46 8.05
N LEU A 263 -9.03 15.99 6.98
CA LEU A 263 -9.72 15.34 5.87
C LEU A 263 -10.38 14.03 6.30
N GLN A 264 -9.74 13.23 7.15
CA GLN A 264 -10.33 12.00 7.69
C GLN A 264 -11.60 12.30 8.50
N ALA A 265 -11.58 13.32 9.35
CA ALA A 265 -12.75 13.71 10.13
C ALA A 265 -13.93 14.12 9.22
N LEU A 266 -13.65 14.85 8.14
CA LEU A 266 -14.65 15.19 7.13
C LEU A 266 -15.21 13.93 6.47
N ILE A 267 -14.34 13.01 6.04
CA ILE A 267 -14.71 11.74 5.40
C ILE A 267 -15.54 10.88 6.34
N ASP A 268 -15.09 10.68 7.58
CA ASP A 268 -15.79 9.86 8.56
C ASP A 268 -17.19 10.42 8.90
N HIS A 269 -17.35 11.75 8.87
CA HIS A 269 -18.66 12.38 9.04
C HIS A 269 -19.66 11.97 7.94
N THR A 270 -19.18 11.69 6.73
CA THR A 270 -20.03 11.24 5.61
C THR A 270 -20.42 9.76 5.71
N GLN A 271 -19.82 9.00 6.64
CA GLN A 271 -20.03 7.57 6.79
C GLN A 271 -20.97 7.21 7.97
N ALA A 272 -21.53 8.21 8.66
CA ALA A 272 -22.36 8.04 9.85
C ALA A 272 -23.79 7.52 9.54
#